data_626bc2ad5a54f1aace9aa227a38f8897
#
_entry.id   626bc2ad5a54f1aace9aa227a38f8897
#
_cell.length_a   1.000
_cell.length_b   1.000
_cell.length_c   1.000
_cell.angle_alpha   90.00
_cell.angle_beta   90.00
_cell.angle_gamma   90.00
#
_symmetry.space_group_name_H-M   'P 1'
#
loop_
_entity.id
_entity.type
_entity.pdbx_description
1 polymer ?
#
loop_
_entity_poly.entity_id
_entity_poly.type
_entity_poly.pdbx_seq_one_letter_code
_entity_poly.pdbx_strand_id
1 'polypeptide(L)'
;ELVLDPKTKNADYFYGEVYGQRKQQFEKYGIRFECKYDEELGTGMEQSIQEGKIPYEYYTLTWTTFSNRPYQIIKRPLHFLAIDTTSSAAAPSFNYFNRTVFASRYDGATKAKAKNDFRDKLIDAFDGLGLPELNEKQKFGVDSKKVVLEAVLSIYEDSIALENRGSGMESFIKTQIALDRANGLDVILMEEPENHLSFSTLRKMLQQISEKQENSQIIVATHNNMIASRLNLNNVLWITEDRVKSLVCVSPDVAEFFIRADDNAFLQLLLSK
;
A
#
# COMPACT_ATOMS: atom_id res chain seq x y z
N GLU A 1 -2.16 16.87 -5.22
CA GLU A 1 -2.81 16.38 -6.45
C GLU A 1 -2.03 15.20 -7.03
N LEU A 2 -2.76 14.18 -7.48
CA LEU A 2 -2.22 13.03 -8.21
C LEU A 2 -2.65 13.15 -9.68
N VAL A 3 -1.68 13.27 -10.58
CA VAL A 3 -1.91 13.30 -12.03
C VAL A 3 -1.77 11.88 -12.58
N LEU A 4 -2.75 11.45 -13.38
CA LEU A 4 -2.83 10.12 -13.97
C LEU A 4 -2.43 10.16 -15.45
N ASP A 5 -1.87 9.06 -15.95
CA ASP A 5 -1.69 8.85 -17.38
C ASP A 5 -3.06 8.71 -18.07
N PRO A 6 -3.29 9.34 -19.24
CA PRO A 6 -4.53 9.18 -20.00
C PRO A 6 -4.89 7.72 -20.34
N LYS A 7 -3.89 6.84 -20.38
CA LYS A 7 -4.08 5.41 -20.64
C LYS A 7 -4.52 4.61 -19.40
N THR A 8 -4.55 5.26 -18.22
CA THR A 8 -4.97 4.62 -16.97
C THR A 8 -6.43 4.14 -17.07
N LYS A 9 -6.73 3.02 -16.45
CA LYS A 9 -8.08 2.47 -16.41
C LYS A 9 -9.07 3.49 -15.83
N ASN A 10 -10.21 3.69 -16.49
CA ASN A 10 -11.23 4.68 -16.13
C ASN A 10 -10.73 6.15 -16.18
N ALA A 11 -9.70 6.47 -16.94
CA ALA A 11 -9.13 7.82 -17.00
C ALA A 11 -10.19 8.91 -17.26
N ASP A 12 -11.14 8.67 -18.14
CA ASP A 12 -12.21 9.64 -18.50
C ASP A 12 -13.03 10.10 -17.29
N TYR A 13 -13.15 9.26 -16.26
CA TYR A 13 -13.85 9.65 -15.01
C TYR A 13 -13.07 10.71 -14.22
N PHE A 14 -11.75 10.75 -14.40
CA PHE A 14 -10.82 11.63 -13.68
C PHE A 14 -10.42 12.88 -14.49
N TYR A 15 -10.92 12.99 -15.72
CA TYR A 15 -10.64 14.14 -16.58
C TYR A 15 -11.25 15.42 -16.02
N GLY A 16 -10.50 16.49 -16.06
CA GLY A 16 -10.96 17.81 -15.62
C GLY A 16 -9.90 18.89 -15.78
N GLU A 17 -10.19 20.06 -15.28
CA GLU A 17 -9.36 21.24 -15.39
C GLU A 17 -8.51 21.45 -14.14
N VAL A 18 -7.23 21.74 -14.34
CA VAL A 18 -6.29 22.07 -13.27
C VAL A 18 -5.73 23.47 -13.49
N TYR A 19 -5.82 24.31 -12.47
CA TYR A 19 -5.26 25.65 -12.49
C TYR A 19 -3.82 25.62 -11.98
N GLY A 20 -2.85 25.88 -12.85
CA GLY A 20 -1.44 25.97 -12.48
C GLY A 20 -1.08 27.30 -11.81
N GLN A 21 0.12 27.40 -11.23
CA GLN A 21 0.63 28.60 -10.55
C GLN A 21 0.65 29.86 -11.45
N ARG A 22 0.64 29.70 -12.77
CA ARG A 22 0.63 30.81 -13.75
C ARG A 22 -0.75 31.11 -14.31
N LYS A 23 -1.83 30.71 -13.64
CA LYS A 23 -3.21 30.83 -14.13
C LYS A 23 -3.47 30.22 -15.52
N GLN A 24 -2.63 29.29 -15.96
CA GLN A 24 -2.88 28.52 -17.16
C GLN A 24 -3.74 27.31 -16.78
N GLN A 25 -4.83 27.15 -17.51
CA GLN A 25 -5.73 26.04 -17.39
C GLN A 25 -5.17 24.84 -18.18
N PHE A 26 -5.05 23.71 -17.56
CA PHE A 26 -4.62 22.47 -18.20
C PHE A 26 -5.69 21.41 -18.04
N GLU A 27 -6.06 20.80 -19.14
CA GLU A 27 -6.88 19.59 -19.12
C GLU A 27 -6.01 18.38 -18.74
N LYS A 28 -6.33 17.74 -17.64
CA LYS A 28 -5.59 16.60 -17.12
C LYS A 28 -6.51 15.58 -16.45
N TYR A 29 -5.98 14.40 -16.27
CA TYR A 29 -6.62 13.32 -15.53
C TYR A 29 -6.04 13.30 -14.13
N GLY A 30 -6.87 13.22 -13.10
CA GLY A 30 -6.30 13.14 -11.76
C GLY A 30 -7.29 13.21 -10.61
N ILE A 31 -6.70 13.09 -9.43
CA ILE A 31 -7.39 13.12 -8.14
C ILE A 31 -6.80 14.26 -7.31
N ARG A 32 -7.68 15.00 -6.66
CA ARG A 32 -7.33 16.06 -5.71
C ARG A 32 -7.71 15.61 -4.30
N PHE A 33 -6.75 15.69 -3.42
CA PHE A 33 -6.97 15.65 -1.97
C PHE A 33 -6.91 17.06 -1.44
N GLU A 34 -7.92 17.46 -0.70
CA GLU A 34 -7.97 18.76 -0.03
C GLU A 34 -8.21 18.54 1.46
N CYS A 35 -7.39 19.21 2.26
CA CYS A 35 -7.59 19.36 3.68
C CYS A 35 -7.87 20.85 3.91
N LYS A 36 -9.11 21.18 4.22
CA LYS A 36 -9.53 22.57 4.41
C LYS A 36 -10.14 22.78 5.78
N TYR A 37 -9.92 23.94 6.34
CA TYR A 37 -10.67 24.40 7.48
C TYR A 37 -12.15 24.56 7.09
N ASP A 38 -13.02 24.09 7.96
CA ASP A 38 -14.46 24.20 7.78
C ASP A 38 -14.97 25.45 8.52
N GLU A 39 -15.24 26.49 7.76
CA GLU A 39 -15.70 27.77 8.31
C GLU A 39 -17.07 27.68 9.00
N GLU A 40 -17.86 26.63 8.68
CA GLU A 40 -19.17 26.41 9.30
C GLU A 40 -19.06 25.93 10.76
N LEU A 41 -17.90 25.38 11.16
CA LEU A 41 -17.66 24.88 12.51
C LEU A 41 -17.33 25.97 13.54
N GLY A 42 -17.24 27.23 13.10
CA GLY A 42 -17.17 28.42 14.00
C GLY A 42 -15.76 28.79 14.48
N THR A 43 -15.71 29.70 15.46
CA THR A 43 -14.48 30.41 15.86
C THR A 43 -13.61 29.72 16.91
N GLY A 44 -13.93 28.50 17.33
CA GLY A 44 -13.18 27.76 18.36
C GLY A 44 -11.73 27.39 17.99
N MET A 45 -11.36 27.48 16.72
CA MET A 45 -10.02 27.20 16.23
C MET A 45 -8.95 28.12 16.80
N GLU A 46 -9.23 29.42 16.91
CA GLU A 46 -8.26 30.40 17.38
C GLU A 46 -7.84 30.12 18.84
N GLN A 47 -8.77 29.69 19.67
CA GLN A 47 -8.48 29.34 21.05
C GLN A 47 -7.58 28.08 21.13
N SER A 48 -7.87 27.07 20.34
CA SER A 48 -7.05 25.82 20.28
C SER A 48 -5.61 26.11 19.82
N ILE A 49 -5.46 26.99 18.83
CA ILE A 49 -4.12 27.41 18.35
C ILE A 49 -3.37 28.19 19.44
N GLN A 50 -4.04 29.09 20.14
CA GLN A 50 -3.43 29.83 21.25
C GLN A 50 -2.96 28.88 22.37
N GLU A 51 -3.67 27.79 22.59
CA GLU A 51 -3.30 26.73 23.53
C GLU A 51 -2.22 25.77 23.00
N GLY A 52 -1.73 25.98 21.79
CA GLY A 52 -0.73 25.10 21.15
C GLY A 52 -1.26 23.73 20.73
N LYS A 53 -2.57 23.58 20.63
CA LYS A 53 -3.23 22.34 20.21
C LYS A 53 -3.57 22.40 18.72
N ILE A 54 -3.48 21.28 18.03
CA ILE A 54 -3.89 21.18 16.62
C ILE A 54 -5.38 20.77 16.59
N PRO A 55 -6.27 21.64 16.12
CA PRO A 55 -7.70 21.39 16.13
C PRO A 55 -8.15 20.55 14.92
N TYR A 56 -7.85 19.26 14.92
CA TYR A 56 -8.13 18.35 13.79
C TYR A 56 -9.60 18.31 13.40
N GLU A 57 -10.50 18.48 14.36
CA GLU A 57 -11.95 18.40 14.19
C GLU A 57 -12.52 19.55 13.35
N TYR A 58 -11.76 20.62 13.17
CA TYR A 58 -12.15 21.78 12.36
C TYR A 58 -11.72 21.66 10.90
N TYR A 59 -11.11 20.53 10.52
CA TYR A 59 -10.67 20.30 9.15
C TYR A 59 -11.50 19.23 8.47
N THR A 60 -11.98 19.53 7.25
CA THR A 60 -12.59 18.54 6.38
C THR A 60 -11.57 17.98 5.39
N LEU A 61 -11.62 16.68 5.21
CA LEU A 61 -10.78 15.94 4.26
C LEU A 61 -11.64 15.49 3.08
N THR A 62 -11.37 16.03 1.90
CA THR A 62 -12.13 15.68 0.70
C THR A 62 -11.25 15.10 -0.39
N TRP A 63 -11.78 14.10 -1.07
CA TRP A 63 -11.16 13.51 -2.25
C TRP A 63 -12.07 13.73 -3.44
N THR A 64 -11.59 14.44 -4.45
CA THR A 64 -12.32 14.71 -5.68
C THR A 64 -11.50 14.35 -6.90
N THR A 65 -12.18 14.09 -8.01
CA THR A 65 -11.55 14.06 -9.33
C THR A 65 -11.25 15.49 -9.79
N PHE A 66 -10.46 15.66 -10.84
CA PHE A 66 -10.23 16.99 -11.43
C PHE A 66 -11.50 17.60 -12.03
N SER A 67 -12.54 16.80 -12.29
CA SER A 67 -13.89 17.28 -12.63
C SER A 67 -14.76 17.62 -11.43
N ASN A 68 -14.19 17.72 -10.22
CA ASN A 68 -14.87 18.00 -8.96
C ASN A 68 -15.95 16.96 -8.57
N ARG A 69 -15.87 15.75 -9.10
CA ARG A 69 -16.73 14.64 -8.68
C ARG A 69 -16.14 13.97 -7.43
N PRO A 70 -16.96 13.52 -6.47
CA PRO A 70 -16.46 12.75 -5.33
C PRO A 70 -15.69 11.50 -5.81
N TYR A 71 -14.54 11.23 -5.20
CA TYR A 71 -13.78 10.03 -5.50
C TYR A 71 -14.54 8.77 -5.06
N GLN A 72 -14.71 7.83 -5.99
CA GLN A 72 -15.37 6.56 -5.72
C GLN A 72 -14.36 5.41 -5.78
N ILE A 73 -14.26 4.67 -4.69
CA ILE A 73 -13.34 3.52 -4.58
C ILE A 73 -13.56 2.47 -5.68
N ILE A 74 -14.80 2.29 -6.14
CA ILE A 74 -15.14 1.33 -7.21
C ILE A 74 -14.48 1.67 -8.55
N LYS A 75 -14.09 2.93 -8.75
CA LYS A 75 -13.43 3.42 -9.96
C LYS A 75 -11.94 3.67 -9.77
N ARG A 76 -11.30 2.95 -8.85
CA ARG A 76 -9.85 3.11 -8.61
C ARG A 76 -9.07 3.12 -9.91
N PRO A 77 -8.27 4.18 -10.16
CA PRO A 77 -7.44 4.26 -11.35
C PRO A 77 -6.21 3.36 -11.23
N LEU A 78 -5.71 3.14 -10.02
CA LEU A 78 -4.50 2.39 -9.71
C LEU A 78 -4.79 1.27 -8.70
N HIS A 79 -4.24 0.11 -8.96
CA HIS A 79 -4.20 -1.00 -8.03
C HIS A 79 -2.81 -1.03 -7.38
N PHE A 80 -2.76 -0.84 -6.09
CA PHE A 80 -1.49 -0.84 -5.36
C PHE A 80 -1.48 -1.89 -4.24
N LEU A 81 -0.29 -2.30 -3.87
CA LEU A 81 -0.02 -3.14 -2.72
C LEU A 81 1.09 -2.50 -1.88
N ALA A 82 0.82 -2.30 -0.60
CA ALA A 82 1.81 -1.87 0.36
C ALA A 82 2.35 -3.07 1.14
N ILE A 83 3.66 -3.18 1.25
CA ILE A 83 4.40 -4.16 2.03
C ILE A 83 5.17 -3.39 3.10
N ASP A 84 4.66 -3.43 4.31
CA ASP A 84 5.30 -2.87 5.49
C ASP A 84 5.93 -4.01 6.29
N THR A 85 7.23 -3.98 6.46
CA THR A 85 8.00 -4.99 7.17
C THR A 85 8.16 -4.68 8.65
N THR A 86 7.80 -3.47 9.07
CA THR A 86 7.89 -3.03 10.46
C THR A 86 6.65 -3.43 11.27
N SER A 87 5.53 -3.66 10.57
CA SER A 87 4.27 -4.00 11.22
C SER A 87 4.24 -5.46 11.68
N SER A 88 3.88 -5.68 12.95
CA SER A 88 3.69 -7.02 13.49
C SER A 88 2.48 -7.73 12.84
N ALA A 89 2.48 -9.06 12.86
CA ALA A 89 1.38 -9.90 12.37
C ALA A 89 0.01 -9.55 13.00
N ALA A 90 0.00 -8.95 14.20
CA ALA A 90 -1.19 -8.45 14.87
C ALA A 90 -1.71 -7.12 14.33
N ALA A 91 -0.96 -6.44 13.46
CA ALA A 91 -1.34 -5.13 12.96
C ALA A 91 -2.46 -5.22 11.90
N PRO A 92 -3.36 -4.22 11.83
CA PRO A 92 -4.40 -4.13 10.80
C PRO A 92 -3.85 -4.18 9.36
N SER A 93 -2.62 -3.73 9.14
CA SER A 93 -1.91 -3.78 7.86
C SER A 93 -1.69 -5.21 7.36
N PHE A 94 -1.49 -6.18 8.24
CA PHE A 94 -1.36 -7.58 7.88
C PHE A 94 -2.64 -8.15 7.24
N ASN A 95 -3.78 -7.89 7.86
CA ASN A 95 -5.09 -8.26 7.30
C ASN A 95 -5.35 -7.57 5.97
N TYR A 96 -4.84 -6.34 5.80
CA TYR A 96 -4.94 -5.61 4.54
C TYR A 96 -4.18 -6.31 3.41
N PHE A 97 -2.96 -6.80 3.68
CA PHE A 97 -2.18 -7.56 2.71
C PHE A 97 -2.94 -8.81 2.24
N ASN A 98 -3.39 -9.67 3.16
CA ASN A 98 -4.12 -10.90 2.86
C ASN A 98 -5.40 -10.62 2.05
N ARG A 99 -6.17 -9.59 2.42
CA ARG A 99 -7.37 -9.14 1.70
C ARG A 99 -7.05 -8.68 0.28
N THR A 100 -5.98 -7.89 0.11
CA THR A 100 -5.56 -7.38 -1.20
C THR A 100 -5.07 -8.52 -2.09
N VAL A 101 -4.34 -9.46 -1.50
CA VAL A 101 -3.92 -10.67 -2.19
C VAL A 101 -5.12 -11.49 -2.65
N PHE A 102 -6.10 -11.76 -1.80
CA PHE A 102 -7.33 -12.45 -2.17
C PHE A 102 -8.12 -11.70 -3.24
N ALA A 103 -8.33 -10.40 -3.05
CA ALA A 103 -9.11 -9.57 -3.95
C ALA A 103 -8.54 -9.50 -5.37
N SER A 104 -7.23 -9.54 -5.53
CA SER A 104 -6.56 -9.46 -6.83
C SER A 104 -6.29 -10.82 -7.47
N ARG A 105 -6.27 -11.93 -6.69
CA ARG A 105 -5.97 -13.28 -7.22
C ARG A 105 -7.14 -13.94 -7.93
N TYR A 106 -8.35 -13.66 -7.49
CA TYR A 106 -9.54 -14.35 -7.96
C TYR A 106 -10.48 -13.36 -8.65
N ASP A 107 -11.19 -13.84 -9.67
CA ASP A 107 -12.25 -13.09 -10.33
C ASP A 107 -13.47 -12.86 -9.42
N GLY A 108 -14.41 -12.04 -9.88
CA GLY A 108 -15.59 -11.69 -9.10
C GLY A 108 -16.47 -12.90 -8.78
N ALA A 109 -16.63 -13.83 -9.73
CA ALA A 109 -17.48 -15.00 -9.58
C ALA A 109 -16.89 -15.99 -8.55
N THR A 110 -15.60 -16.29 -8.66
CA THR A 110 -14.88 -17.14 -7.70
C THR A 110 -14.92 -16.57 -6.29
N LYS A 111 -14.73 -15.25 -6.12
CA LYS A 111 -14.83 -14.59 -4.82
C LYS A 111 -16.24 -14.66 -4.23
N ALA A 112 -17.28 -14.41 -5.03
CA ALA A 112 -18.65 -14.47 -4.58
C ALA A 112 -19.02 -15.89 -4.11
N LYS A 113 -18.63 -16.90 -4.91
CA LYS A 113 -18.82 -18.30 -4.55
C LYS A 113 -18.13 -18.67 -3.25
N ALA A 114 -16.83 -18.34 -3.11
CA ALA A 114 -16.07 -18.63 -1.90
C ALA A 114 -16.67 -17.98 -0.64
N LYS A 115 -17.19 -16.75 -0.76
CA LYS A 115 -17.86 -16.06 0.35
C LYS A 115 -19.17 -16.71 0.75
N ASN A 116 -19.98 -17.12 -0.22
CA ASN A 116 -21.23 -17.83 0.04
C ASN A 116 -20.96 -19.18 0.69
N ASP A 117 -20.08 -20.00 0.09
CA ASP A 117 -19.73 -21.33 0.61
C ASP A 117 -19.16 -21.23 2.04
N PHE A 118 -18.36 -20.21 2.33
CA PHE A 118 -17.83 -19.98 3.67
C PHE A 118 -18.93 -19.64 4.66
N ARG A 119 -19.85 -18.76 4.30
CA ARG A 119 -20.97 -18.36 5.14
C ARG A 119 -21.86 -19.55 5.48
N ASP A 120 -22.27 -20.31 4.46
CA ASP A 120 -23.17 -21.44 4.61
C ASP A 120 -22.53 -22.52 5.50
N LYS A 121 -21.27 -22.88 5.23
CA LYS A 121 -20.53 -23.85 6.05
C LYS A 121 -20.33 -23.40 7.50
N LEU A 122 -20.14 -22.10 7.73
CA LEU A 122 -20.00 -21.58 9.08
C LEU A 122 -21.32 -21.65 9.86
N ILE A 123 -22.45 -21.37 9.20
CA ILE A 123 -23.77 -21.50 9.80
C ILE A 123 -24.04 -22.97 10.16
N ASP A 124 -23.80 -23.87 9.21
CA ASP A 124 -23.99 -25.32 9.42
C ASP A 124 -23.11 -25.84 10.56
N ALA A 125 -21.84 -25.45 10.59
CA ALA A 125 -20.91 -25.82 11.64
C ALA A 125 -21.32 -25.27 13.01
N PHE A 126 -21.85 -24.04 13.06
CA PHE A 126 -22.34 -23.46 14.30
C PHE A 126 -23.59 -24.18 14.83
N ASP A 127 -24.55 -24.48 13.95
CA ASP A 127 -25.74 -25.25 14.32
C ASP A 127 -25.36 -26.67 14.80
N GLY A 128 -24.30 -27.27 14.25
CA GLY A 128 -23.75 -28.54 14.64
C GLY A 128 -23.04 -28.55 16.01
N LEU A 129 -22.73 -27.39 16.62
CA LEU A 129 -22.15 -27.31 17.96
C LEU A 129 -23.09 -27.77 19.06
N GLY A 130 -24.41 -27.84 18.80
CA GLY A 130 -25.39 -28.29 19.75
C GLY A 130 -25.46 -27.44 21.03
N LEU A 131 -25.27 -26.13 20.91
CA LEU A 131 -25.35 -25.23 22.05
C LEU A 131 -26.73 -25.28 22.68
N PRO A 132 -26.83 -25.29 24.03
CA PRO A 132 -28.11 -25.29 24.68
C PRO A 132 -28.93 -24.05 24.35
N GLU A 133 -30.22 -24.25 24.20
CA GLU A 133 -31.16 -23.15 24.01
C GLU A 133 -31.19 -22.23 25.23
N LEU A 134 -31.37 -20.93 25.03
CA LEU A 134 -31.49 -19.95 26.10
C LEU A 134 -32.84 -20.14 26.82
N ASN A 135 -33.87 -20.46 26.06
CA ASN A 135 -35.21 -20.85 26.52
C ASN A 135 -35.99 -21.50 25.36
N GLU A 136 -37.26 -21.90 25.59
CA GLU A 136 -38.10 -22.58 24.61
C GLU A 136 -38.23 -21.83 23.23
N LYS A 137 -37.90 -20.55 23.14
CA LYS A 137 -38.05 -19.70 21.94
C LYS A 137 -36.77 -18.98 21.50
N GLN A 138 -35.68 -19.16 22.24
CA GLN A 138 -34.47 -18.38 22.00
C GLN A 138 -33.23 -19.27 21.96
N LYS A 139 -32.46 -19.14 20.89
CA LYS A 139 -31.17 -19.84 20.73
C LYS A 139 -30.09 -18.87 20.23
N PHE A 140 -28.85 -19.19 20.47
CA PHE A 140 -27.73 -18.55 19.79
C PHE A 140 -27.74 -18.88 18.29
N GLY A 141 -27.27 -17.95 17.48
CA GLY A 141 -27.12 -18.16 16.04
C GLY A 141 -26.00 -17.28 15.48
N VAL A 142 -25.59 -17.56 14.26
CA VAL A 142 -24.56 -16.77 13.55
C VAL A 142 -25.23 -15.59 12.86
N ASP A 143 -24.72 -14.38 13.15
CA ASP A 143 -25.10 -13.19 12.38
C ASP A 143 -24.40 -13.22 11.00
N SER A 144 -25.13 -13.69 9.99
CA SER A 144 -24.61 -13.83 8.61
C SER A 144 -24.07 -12.53 8.01
N LYS A 145 -24.50 -11.37 8.51
CA LYS A 145 -24.02 -10.06 8.04
C LYS A 145 -22.61 -9.74 8.56
N LYS A 146 -22.23 -10.34 9.70
CA LYS A 146 -20.91 -10.18 10.31
C LYS A 146 -19.90 -11.22 9.87
N VAL A 147 -20.32 -12.24 9.14
CA VAL A 147 -19.45 -13.29 8.60
C VAL A 147 -18.70 -12.76 7.38
N VAL A 148 -17.43 -12.42 7.57
CA VAL A 148 -16.56 -11.86 6.55
C VAL A 148 -15.38 -12.80 6.32
N LEU A 149 -15.37 -13.50 5.17
CA LEU A 149 -14.30 -14.42 4.79
C LEU A 149 -12.92 -13.77 4.89
N GLU A 150 -12.78 -12.55 4.39
CA GLU A 150 -11.50 -11.84 4.37
C GLU A 150 -10.94 -11.50 5.76
N ALA A 151 -11.76 -11.59 6.80
CA ALA A 151 -11.30 -11.34 8.17
C ALA A 151 -10.53 -12.53 8.77
N VAL A 152 -10.74 -13.72 8.22
CA VAL A 152 -10.14 -14.98 8.71
C VAL A 152 -9.14 -15.57 7.74
N LEU A 153 -8.88 -14.89 6.59
CA LEU A 153 -7.91 -15.38 5.62
C LEU A 153 -6.49 -15.22 6.14
N SER A 154 -5.72 -16.29 6.05
CA SER A 154 -4.28 -16.31 6.26
C SER A 154 -3.59 -16.99 5.09
N ILE A 155 -2.36 -16.58 4.80
CA ILE A 155 -1.55 -17.18 3.75
C ILE A 155 -0.65 -18.24 4.40
N TYR A 156 -0.62 -19.43 3.82
CA TYR A 156 0.20 -20.54 4.28
C TYR A 156 1.27 -20.88 3.23
N GLU A 157 2.47 -21.16 3.70
CA GLU A 157 3.55 -21.78 2.96
C GLU A 157 4.04 -23.00 3.73
N ASP A 158 4.08 -24.18 3.11
CA ASP A 158 4.44 -25.45 3.76
C ASP A 158 3.69 -25.70 5.08
N SER A 159 2.39 -25.45 5.10
CA SER A 159 1.51 -25.62 6.27
C SER A 159 1.80 -24.67 7.46
N ILE A 160 2.68 -23.72 7.32
CA ILE A 160 2.96 -22.69 8.32
C ILE A 160 2.31 -21.38 7.86
N ALA A 161 1.45 -20.82 8.72
CA ALA A 161 0.85 -19.52 8.46
C ALA A 161 1.94 -18.44 8.38
N LEU A 162 1.79 -17.50 7.45
CA LEU A 162 2.78 -16.46 7.20
C LEU A 162 3.07 -15.62 8.45
N GLU A 163 2.06 -15.34 9.26
CA GLU A 163 2.17 -14.65 10.55
C GLU A 163 3.00 -15.39 11.60
N ASN A 164 3.20 -16.69 11.43
CA ASN A 164 4.00 -17.53 12.34
C ASN A 164 5.44 -17.74 11.86
N ARG A 165 5.80 -17.10 10.74
CA ARG A 165 7.17 -17.10 10.24
C ARG A 165 7.97 -15.95 10.87
N GLY A 166 9.28 -16.07 10.90
CA GLY A 166 10.13 -14.95 11.30
C GLY A 166 9.94 -13.76 10.33
N SER A 167 9.96 -12.54 10.86
CA SER A 167 9.65 -11.30 10.15
C SER A 167 10.38 -11.12 8.81
N GLY A 168 11.65 -11.55 8.73
CA GLY A 168 12.40 -11.50 7.47
C GLY A 168 11.85 -12.46 6.40
N MET A 169 11.53 -13.68 6.77
CA MET A 169 10.95 -14.65 5.83
C MET A 169 9.53 -14.24 5.43
N GLU A 170 8.76 -13.71 6.35
CA GLU A 170 7.44 -13.13 6.08
C GLU A 170 7.54 -12.01 5.03
N SER A 171 8.46 -11.06 5.22
CA SER A 171 8.69 -9.95 4.27
C SER A 171 9.12 -10.46 2.90
N PHE A 172 10.02 -11.44 2.86
CA PHE A 172 10.47 -12.04 1.60
C PHE A 172 9.32 -12.70 0.84
N ILE A 173 8.50 -13.51 1.51
CA ILE A 173 7.35 -14.20 0.91
C ILE A 173 6.30 -13.19 0.44
N LYS A 174 6.00 -12.15 1.24
CA LYS A 174 5.08 -11.07 0.84
C LYS A 174 5.57 -10.39 -0.44
N THR A 175 6.86 -10.10 -0.53
CA THR A 175 7.48 -9.50 -1.72
C THR A 175 7.36 -10.42 -2.93
N GLN A 176 7.64 -11.70 -2.78
CA GLN A 176 7.47 -12.67 -3.89
C GLN A 176 6.02 -12.70 -4.37
N ILE A 177 5.05 -12.81 -3.45
CA ILE A 177 3.63 -12.81 -3.80
C ILE A 177 3.23 -11.52 -4.53
N ALA A 178 3.74 -10.38 -4.12
CA ALA A 178 3.48 -9.10 -4.76
C ALA A 178 4.06 -9.04 -6.17
N LEU A 179 5.31 -9.45 -6.34
CA LEU A 179 6.02 -9.44 -7.62
C LEU A 179 5.43 -10.44 -8.62
N ASP A 180 5.02 -11.63 -8.19
CA ASP A 180 4.35 -12.61 -9.04
C ASP A 180 3.00 -12.12 -9.57
N ARG A 181 2.50 -11.03 -9.03
CA ARG A 181 1.22 -10.40 -9.37
C ARG A 181 1.36 -9.09 -10.11
N ALA A 182 2.57 -8.72 -10.48
CA ALA A 182 2.83 -7.46 -11.17
C ALA A 182 1.89 -7.22 -12.37
N ASN A 183 1.40 -8.26 -13.02
CA ASN A 183 0.42 -8.14 -14.11
C ASN A 183 -0.96 -7.57 -13.70
N GLY A 184 -1.25 -7.47 -12.40
CA GLY A 184 -2.52 -6.95 -11.87
C GLY A 184 -2.36 -5.78 -10.90
N LEU A 185 -1.13 -5.33 -10.65
CA LEU A 185 -0.80 -4.21 -9.78
C LEU A 185 -0.10 -3.13 -10.59
N ASP A 186 -0.55 -1.90 -10.44
CA ASP A 186 0.07 -0.73 -11.07
C ASP A 186 1.24 -0.22 -10.23
N VAL A 187 1.12 -0.31 -8.90
CA VAL A 187 2.12 0.20 -7.95
C VAL A 187 2.37 -0.79 -6.82
N ILE A 188 3.63 -1.00 -6.48
CA ILE A 188 4.07 -1.75 -5.29
C ILE A 188 4.86 -0.80 -4.39
N LEU A 189 4.41 -0.65 -3.16
CA LEU A 189 5.07 0.16 -2.13
C LEU A 189 5.76 -0.79 -1.14
N MET A 190 7.05 -0.58 -0.90
CA MET A 190 7.82 -1.38 0.06
C MET A 190 8.46 -0.45 1.08
N GLU A 191 8.27 -0.74 2.36
CA GLU A 191 8.90 -0.02 3.46
C GLU A 191 9.89 -0.94 4.15
N GLU A 192 11.16 -0.50 4.22
CA GLU A 192 12.26 -1.19 4.87
C GLU A 192 12.36 -2.70 4.51
N PRO A 193 12.37 -3.06 3.21
CA PRO A 193 12.30 -4.47 2.80
C PRO A 193 13.47 -5.31 3.29
N GLU A 194 14.57 -4.67 3.71
CA GLU A 194 15.77 -5.31 4.27
C GLU A 194 15.60 -5.78 5.71
N ASN A 195 14.60 -5.31 6.43
CA ASN A 195 14.45 -5.61 7.84
C ASN A 195 14.39 -7.12 8.09
N HIS A 196 15.23 -7.56 9.01
CA HIS A 196 15.32 -8.96 9.43
C HIS A 196 15.75 -9.95 8.33
N LEU A 197 16.20 -9.47 7.15
CA LEU A 197 16.72 -10.33 6.09
C LEU A 197 18.21 -10.59 6.24
N SER A 198 18.62 -11.82 5.92
CA SER A 198 20.04 -12.11 5.67
C SER A 198 20.49 -11.42 4.38
N PHE A 199 21.78 -11.12 4.28
CA PHE A 199 22.36 -10.52 3.07
C PHE A 199 22.04 -11.32 1.79
N SER A 200 22.10 -12.64 1.87
CA SER A 200 21.79 -13.52 0.72
C SER A 200 20.33 -13.46 0.31
N THR A 201 19.42 -13.40 1.28
CA THR A 201 17.98 -13.29 1.01
C THR A 201 17.63 -11.92 0.44
N LEU A 202 18.21 -10.86 0.99
CA LEU A 202 18.05 -9.50 0.47
C LEU A 202 18.53 -9.41 -0.99
N ARG A 203 19.69 -9.99 -1.32
CA ARG A 203 20.21 -10.00 -2.69
C ARG A 203 19.26 -10.70 -3.68
N LYS A 204 18.69 -11.84 -3.28
CA LYS A 204 17.67 -12.54 -4.09
C LYS A 204 16.43 -11.70 -4.29
N MET A 205 15.95 -11.03 -3.26
CA MET A 205 14.79 -10.16 -3.34
C MET A 205 15.02 -8.99 -4.30
N LEU A 206 16.17 -8.32 -4.21
CA LEU A 206 16.53 -7.22 -5.11
C LEU A 206 16.61 -7.66 -6.56
N GLN A 207 17.14 -8.85 -6.82
CA GLN A 207 17.17 -9.42 -8.17
C GLN A 207 15.75 -9.63 -8.69
N GLN A 208 14.84 -10.21 -7.90
CA GLN A 208 13.45 -10.41 -8.29
C GLN A 208 12.71 -9.08 -8.54
N ILE A 209 12.96 -8.07 -7.71
CA ILE A 209 12.41 -6.72 -7.92
C ILE A 209 12.88 -6.16 -9.27
N SER A 210 14.17 -6.24 -9.55
CA SER A 210 14.75 -5.74 -10.81
C SER A 210 14.19 -6.44 -12.05
N GLU A 211 13.97 -7.75 -11.99
CA GLU A 211 13.43 -8.55 -13.10
C GLU A 211 11.93 -8.27 -13.35
N LYS A 212 11.18 -7.87 -12.34
CA LYS A 212 9.71 -7.69 -12.42
C LYS A 212 9.25 -6.25 -12.57
N GLN A 213 10.15 -5.27 -12.49
CA GLN A 213 9.79 -3.84 -12.51
C GLN A 213 9.19 -3.36 -13.84
N GLU A 214 9.29 -4.13 -14.93
CA GLU A 214 8.72 -3.74 -16.23
C GLU A 214 7.19 -3.65 -16.21
N ASN A 215 6.53 -4.37 -15.31
CA ASN A 215 5.07 -4.48 -15.26
C ASN A 215 4.39 -3.63 -14.20
N SER A 216 5.16 -3.05 -13.26
CA SER A 216 4.61 -2.24 -12.14
C SER A 216 5.61 -1.17 -11.73
N GLN A 217 5.10 -0.03 -11.27
CA GLN A 217 5.95 0.95 -10.60
C GLN A 217 6.25 0.47 -9.18
N ILE A 218 7.53 0.31 -8.85
CA ILE A 218 7.95 -0.11 -7.52
C ILE A 218 8.57 1.08 -6.81
N ILE A 219 8.06 1.40 -5.63
CA ILE A 219 8.57 2.47 -4.76
C ILE A 219 9.07 1.82 -3.48
N VAL A 220 10.35 1.99 -3.21
CA VAL A 220 11.01 1.42 -2.02
C VAL A 220 11.46 2.54 -1.10
N ALA A 221 10.98 2.55 0.13
CA ALA A 221 11.50 3.39 1.20
C ALA A 221 12.49 2.56 2.02
N THR A 222 13.74 3.02 2.11
CA THR A 222 14.81 2.30 2.79
C THR A 222 15.89 3.25 3.30
N HIS A 223 16.52 2.87 4.38
CA HIS A 223 17.76 3.50 4.86
C HIS A 223 19.02 2.69 4.49
N ASN A 224 18.87 1.59 3.76
CA ASN A 224 19.97 0.69 3.38
C ASN A 224 20.59 1.10 2.04
N ASN A 225 21.84 1.53 2.11
CA ASN A 225 22.59 2.00 0.94
C ASN A 225 22.78 0.92 -0.13
N MET A 226 22.81 -0.35 0.26
CA MET A 226 22.94 -1.46 -0.67
C MET A 226 21.70 -1.58 -1.58
N ILE A 227 20.52 -1.35 -1.05
CA ILE A 227 19.30 -1.32 -1.84
C ILE A 227 19.35 -0.18 -2.85
N ALA A 228 19.68 1.03 -2.37
CA ALA A 228 19.78 2.21 -3.23
C ALA A 228 20.77 1.99 -4.39
N SER A 229 21.93 1.38 -4.12
CA SER A 229 22.96 1.14 -5.13
C SER A 229 22.58 0.06 -6.15
N ARG A 230 21.80 -0.93 -5.76
CA ARG A 230 21.45 -2.07 -6.61
C ARG A 230 20.20 -1.86 -7.48
N LEU A 231 19.29 -0.96 -7.08
CA LEU A 231 18.04 -0.72 -7.81
C LEU A 231 18.17 0.30 -8.94
N ASN A 232 19.11 1.13 -8.98
CA ASN A 232 19.39 2.19 -9.95
C ASN A 232 19.44 3.57 -9.28
N LEU A 233 20.64 4.11 -9.15
CA LEU A 233 20.89 5.41 -8.52
C LEU A 233 20.12 6.58 -9.15
N ASN A 234 19.83 6.51 -10.46
CA ASN A 234 19.09 7.57 -11.14
C ASN A 234 17.63 7.69 -10.66
N ASN A 235 17.10 6.64 -10.04
CA ASN A 235 15.73 6.61 -9.52
C ASN A 235 15.69 6.92 -8.01
N VAL A 236 16.82 7.22 -7.38
CA VAL A 236 16.89 7.49 -5.95
C VAL A 236 16.47 8.93 -5.66
N LEU A 237 15.54 9.06 -4.74
CA LEU A 237 15.17 10.31 -4.10
C LEU A 237 15.76 10.31 -2.69
N TRP A 238 16.72 11.15 -2.44
CA TRP A 238 17.31 11.32 -1.12
C TRP A 238 16.55 12.37 -0.32
N ILE A 239 15.95 11.95 0.76
CA ILE A 239 15.12 12.79 1.62
C ILE A 239 15.90 13.11 2.89
N THR A 240 16.07 14.39 3.19
CA THR A 240 16.60 14.92 4.43
C THR A 240 15.52 15.76 5.12
N GLU A 241 15.76 16.20 6.38
CA GLU A 241 14.79 17.00 7.13
C GLU A 241 14.24 18.20 6.33
N ASP A 242 15.12 18.86 5.55
CA ASP A 242 14.77 20.11 4.86
C ASP A 242 14.60 19.98 3.34
N ARG A 243 15.07 18.89 2.73
CA ARG A 243 15.19 18.83 1.26
C ARG A 243 14.97 17.42 0.71
N VAL A 244 14.42 17.40 -0.49
CA VAL A 244 14.40 16.20 -1.36
C VAL A 244 15.36 16.44 -2.51
N LYS A 245 16.33 15.57 -2.69
CA LYS A 245 17.31 15.62 -3.78
C LYS A 245 17.14 14.38 -4.67
N SER A 246 17.15 14.60 -5.98
CA SER A 246 17.21 13.50 -6.95
C SER A 246 18.67 13.26 -7.34
N LEU A 247 19.08 12.00 -7.43
CA LEU A 247 20.41 11.62 -7.91
C LEU A 247 20.49 11.49 -9.44
N VAL A 248 19.46 11.93 -10.17
CA VAL A 248 19.46 11.99 -11.67
C VAL A 248 20.63 12.82 -12.21
N CYS A 249 21.20 13.71 -11.40
CA CYS A 249 22.39 14.51 -11.82
C CYS A 249 23.71 13.73 -11.83
N VAL A 250 23.72 12.49 -11.33
CA VAL A 250 24.92 11.63 -11.38
C VAL A 250 25.10 11.13 -12.82
N SER A 251 26.31 11.28 -13.37
CA SER A 251 26.56 10.79 -14.73
C SER A 251 26.33 9.29 -14.85
N PRO A 252 25.86 8.79 -16.01
CA PRO A 252 25.60 7.35 -16.20
C PRO A 252 26.82 6.48 -15.87
N ASP A 253 28.03 6.91 -16.21
CA ASP A 253 29.27 6.17 -15.94
C ASP A 253 29.54 6.04 -14.46
N VAL A 254 29.27 7.09 -13.67
CA VAL A 254 29.40 7.06 -12.21
C VAL A 254 28.32 6.18 -11.60
N ALA A 255 27.08 6.26 -12.08
CA ALA A 255 25.99 5.40 -11.60
C ALA A 255 26.32 3.92 -11.85
N GLU A 256 26.81 3.59 -13.06
CA GLU A 256 27.19 2.22 -13.43
C GLU A 256 28.38 1.71 -12.60
N PHE A 257 29.35 2.57 -12.31
CA PHE A 257 30.47 2.21 -11.41
C PHE A 257 29.96 1.78 -10.03
N PHE A 258 29.03 2.51 -9.44
CA PHE A 258 28.46 2.17 -8.12
C PHE A 258 27.57 0.93 -8.13
N ILE A 259 26.87 0.67 -9.24
CA ILE A 259 26.08 -0.56 -9.39
C ILE A 259 26.99 -1.80 -9.43
N ARG A 260 28.16 -1.68 -10.06
CA ARG A 260 29.14 -2.78 -10.23
C ARG A 260 30.07 -2.96 -9.04
N ALA A 261 30.35 -1.90 -8.30
CA ALA A 261 31.26 -1.95 -7.17
C ALA A 261 30.64 -2.77 -6.02
N ASP A 262 31.33 -3.81 -5.59
CA ASP A 262 30.95 -4.56 -4.37
C ASP A 262 31.19 -3.74 -3.08
N ASP A 263 31.92 -2.65 -3.18
CA ASP A 263 32.29 -1.79 -2.06
C ASP A 263 31.29 -0.64 -1.90
N ASN A 264 30.32 -0.85 -1.00
CA ASN A 264 29.31 0.15 -0.65
C ASN A 264 29.82 1.22 0.34
N ALA A 265 31.07 1.15 0.80
CA ALA A 265 31.59 2.07 1.81
C ALA A 265 31.57 3.53 1.34
N PHE A 266 31.81 3.77 0.06
CA PHE A 266 31.78 5.12 -0.51
C PHE A 266 30.35 5.69 -0.60
N LEU A 267 29.37 4.87 -0.94
CA LEU A 267 27.96 5.27 -0.93
C LEU A 267 27.47 5.57 0.48
N GLN A 268 27.90 4.79 1.47
CA GLN A 268 27.64 5.10 2.88
C GLN A 268 28.19 6.47 3.26
N LEU A 269 29.38 6.81 2.79
CA LEU A 269 30.01 8.11 3.07
C LEU A 269 29.28 9.26 2.37
N LEU A 270 28.75 9.04 1.18
CA LEU A 270 28.09 10.04 0.35
C LEU A 270 26.64 10.31 0.82
N LEU A 271 25.96 9.29 1.36
CA LEU A 271 24.59 9.36 1.84
C LEU A 271 24.50 9.66 3.36
N SER A 272 25.63 9.59 4.09
CA SER A 272 25.68 9.88 5.53
C SER A 272 25.88 11.36 5.87
N LYS A 273 25.99 12.23 4.90
CA LYS A 273 26.07 13.69 5.01
C LYS A 273 24.86 14.32 4.34
#